data_46be85e48a0341412c16b03f08d8de9c
#
_entry.id   46be85e48a0341412c16b03f08d8de9c
#
_cell.length_a   1.000
_cell.length_b   1.000
_cell.length_c   1.000
_cell.angle_alpha   90.00
_cell.angle_beta   90.00
_cell.angle_gamma   90.00
#
_symmetry.space_group_name_H-M   'P 1'
#
loop_
_entity.id
_entity.type
_entity.pdbx_description
1 polymer ?
#
loop_
_entity_poly.entity_id
_entity_poly.type
_entity_poly.pdbx_seq_one_letter_code
_entity_poly.pdbx_strand_id
1 'polypeptide(L)'
;MTVITRFAPSPTGALHLGGARTALFNYLYAKKNNGKFRLRIEDTDKNRNSIESQNSILESLTWLGIKLDGEIIYQSKNYKNHLEAANALLSKGLAYKCYHDREYLNKQHLNKGKFISEWREKRNDTPKNRPYCIRIKAPLNNSQILEVKI
;
A
#
# COMPACT_ATOMS: atom_id res chain seq x y z
N MET A 1 -18.01 -15.46 -11.79
CA MET A 1 -17.36 -14.22 -11.29
C MET A 1 -16.42 -13.68 -12.36
N THR A 2 -16.40 -12.36 -12.59
CA THR A 2 -15.45 -11.74 -13.53
C THR A 2 -14.09 -11.60 -12.87
N VAL A 3 -13.03 -12.10 -13.49
CA VAL A 3 -11.65 -11.89 -13.01
C VAL A 3 -11.28 -10.43 -13.15
N ILE A 4 -10.77 -9.82 -12.07
CA ILE A 4 -10.24 -8.46 -12.08
C ILE A 4 -8.84 -8.50 -11.52
N THR A 5 -7.85 -8.12 -12.32
CA THR A 5 -6.47 -7.94 -11.88
C THR A 5 -6.11 -6.47 -11.79
N ARG A 6 -5.04 -6.15 -11.06
CA ARG A 6 -4.60 -4.76 -10.89
C ARG A 6 -3.09 -4.66 -10.79
N PHE A 7 -2.52 -3.73 -11.54
CA PHE A 7 -1.18 -3.23 -11.32
C PHE A 7 -1.24 -1.95 -10.47
N ALA A 8 -0.37 -1.84 -9.46
CA ALA A 8 -0.41 -0.75 -8.49
C ALA A 8 1.00 -0.17 -8.23
N PRO A 9 1.58 0.56 -9.20
CA PRO A 9 2.91 1.13 -9.06
C PRO A 9 2.91 2.40 -8.22
N SER A 10 4.01 2.62 -7.48
CA SER A 10 4.31 3.91 -6.88
C SER A 10 5.11 4.77 -7.88
N PRO A 11 4.71 6.01 -8.17
CA PRO A 11 5.34 6.85 -9.20
C PRO A 11 6.59 7.56 -8.65
N THR A 12 7.61 6.77 -8.29
CA THR A 12 8.88 7.24 -7.71
C THR A 12 10.04 7.24 -8.72
N GLY A 13 9.73 7.09 -9.99
CA GLY A 13 10.68 7.04 -11.11
C GLY A 13 10.09 6.31 -12.32
N ALA A 14 10.92 6.03 -13.32
CA ALA A 14 10.53 5.27 -14.50
C ALA A 14 10.11 3.82 -14.15
N LEU A 15 9.25 3.24 -14.98
CA LEU A 15 8.83 1.85 -14.82
C LEU A 15 10.03 0.91 -15.08
N HIS A 16 10.54 0.26 -14.03
CA HIS A 16 11.62 -0.71 -14.17
C HIS A 16 11.09 -2.07 -14.67
N LEU A 17 12.00 -2.92 -15.16
CA LEU A 17 11.66 -4.22 -15.76
C LEU A 17 10.79 -5.11 -14.85
N GLY A 18 11.04 -5.12 -13.54
CA GLY A 18 10.22 -5.86 -12.58
C GLY A 18 8.76 -5.38 -12.53
N GLY A 19 8.55 -4.06 -12.58
CA GLY A 19 7.22 -3.46 -12.68
C GLY A 19 6.53 -3.81 -13.99
N ALA A 20 7.23 -3.68 -15.11
CA ALA A 20 6.73 -4.06 -16.43
C ALA A 20 6.30 -5.54 -16.51
N ARG A 21 7.14 -6.44 -15.97
CA ARG A 21 6.81 -7.87 -15.84
C ARG A 21 5.53 -8.08 -15.03
N THR A 22 5.43 -7.45 -13.87
CA THR A 22 4.25 -7.59 -13.01
C THR A 22 2.98 -7.10 -13.71
N ALA A 23 3.04 -5.95 -14.39
CA ALA A 23 1.94 -5.43 -15.18
C ALA A 23 1.52 -6.40 -16.28
N LEU A 24 2.50 -6.93 -17.04
CA LEU A 24 2.25 -7.86 -18.14
C LEU A 24 1.59 -9.16 -17.66
N PHE A 25 2.08 -9.78 -16.58
CA PHE A 25 1.46 -10.99 -16.03
C PHE A 25 0.01 -10.76 -15.60
N ASN A 26 -0.26 -9.67 -14.89
CA ASN A 26 -1.62 -9.30 -14.48
C ASN A 26 -2.53 -9.06 -15.68
N TYR A 27 -2.03 -8.36 -16.71
CA TYR A 27 -2.76 -8.10 -17.94
C TYR A 27 -3.11 -9.39 -18.69
N LEU A 28 -2.11 -10.25 -18.96
CA LEU A 28 -2.30 -11.50 -19.67
C LEU A 28 -3.23 -12.45 -18.92
N TYR A 29 -3.12 -12.52 -17.59
CA TYR A 29 -4.04 -13.33 -16.79
C TYR A 29 -5.47 -12.84 -16.89
N ALA A 30 -5.70 -11.51 -16.80
CA ALA A 30 -7.03 -10.95 -17.00
C ALA A 30 -7.57 -11.29 -18.41
N LYS A 31 -6.77 -11.07 -19.46
CA LYS A 31 -7.20 -11.35 -20.85
C LYS A 31 -7.48 -12.82 -21.09
N LYS A 32 -6.65 -13.73 -20.59
CA LYS A 32 -6.90 -15.19 -20.68
C LYS A 32 -8.25 -15.60 -20.07
N ASN A 33 -8.69 -14.90 -19.03
CA ASN A 33 -9.94 -15.21 -18.30
C ASN A 33 -11.12 -14.32 -18.71
N ASN A 34 -11.06 -13.62 -19.85
CA ASN A 34 -12.08 -12.64 -20.27
C ASN A 34 -12.40 -11.62 -19.15
N GLY A 35 -11.39 -11.28 -18.36
CA GLY A 35 -11.48 -10.41 -17.20
C GLY A 35 -11.10 -8.96 -17.50
N LYS A 36 -10.89 -8.17 -16.44
CA LYS A 36 -10.54 -6.75 -16.51
C LYS A 36 -9.17 -6.50 -15.88
N PHE A 37 -8.34 -5.67 -16.52
CA PHE A 37 -7.08 -5.19 -15.99
C PHE A 37 -7.20 -3.72 -15.57
N ARG A 38 -6.90 -3.43 -14.30
CA ARG A 38 -7.03 -2.10 -13.69
C ARG A 38 -5.66 -1.53 -13.33
N LEU A 39 -5.57 -0.20 -13.27
CA LEU A 39 -4.38 0.52 -12.80
C LEU A 39 -4.74 1.38 -11.58
N ARG A 40 -3.92 1.29 -10.54
CA ARG A 40 -3.95 2.20 -9.40
C ARG A 40 -2.57 2.81 -9.21
N ILE A 41 -2.46 4.12 -9.31
CA ILE A 41 -1.25 4.84 -8.97
C ILE A 41 -1.19 5.05 -7.45
N GLU A 42 -0.11 4.57 -6.82
CA GLU A 42 0.11 4.69 -5.37
C GLU A 42 0.92 5.95 -5.06
N ASP A 43 0.28 7.10 -5.18
CA ASP A 43 0.83 8.45 -5.13
C ASP A 43 0.72 9.10 -3.74
N THR A 44 0.74 8.31 -2.67
CA THR A 44 0.58 8.81 -1.30
C THR A 44 1.84 9.45 -0.72
N ASP A 45 3.03 9.12 -1.21
CA ASP A 45 4.30 9.75 -0.80
C ASP A 45 4.57 11.01 -1.61
N LYS A 46 4.10 12.15 -1.13
CA LYS A 46 4.19 13.44 -1.82
C LYS A 46 5.64 13.89 -2.11
N ASN A 47 6.61 13.41 -1.33
CA ASN A 47 8.02 13.82 -1.48
C ASN A 47 8.73 13.08 -2.63
N ARG A 48 8.26 11.88 -2.98
CA ARG A 48 8.86 11.02 -4.01
C ARG A 48 7.99 10.86 -5.25
N ASN A 49 6.79 11.40 -5.23
CA ASN A 49 5.85 11.33 -6.33
C ASN A 49 6.08 12.52 -7.28
N SER A 50 6.16 12.26 -8.58
CA SER A 50 6.18 13.31 -9.59
C SER A 50 5.22 13.00 -10.75
N ILE A 51 4.74 14.05 -11.39
CA ILE A 51 3.86 13.93 -12.56
C ILE A 51 4.60 13.27 -13.72
N GLU A 52 5.90 13.56 -13.88
CA GLU A 52 6.75 12.97 -14.90
C GLU A 52 6.86 11.45 -14.72
N SER A 53 7.01 10.99 -13.47
CA SER A 53 7.04 9.55 -13.15
C SER A 53 5.70 8.87 -13.43
N GLN A 54 4.59 9.55 -13.14
CA GLN A 54 3.25 9.03 -13.49
C GLN A 54 3.07 8.87 -15.00
N ASN A 55 3.44 9.91 -15.77
CA ASN A 55 3.37 9.89 -17.23
C ASN A 55 4.28 8.80 -17.82
N SER A 56 5.50 8.67 -17.31
CA SER A 56 6.44 7.62 -17.75
C SER A 56 5.88 6.20 -17.54
N ILE A 57 5.17 5.96 -16.43
CA ILE A 57 4.49 4.67 -16.20
C ILE A 57 3.40 4.45 -17.26
N LEU A 58 2.57 5.44 -17.55
CA LEU A 58 1.49 5.32 -18.53
C LEU A 58 2.01 5.09 -19.94
N GLU A 59 3.02 5.84 -20.34
CA GLU A 59 3.71 5.69 -21.63
C GLU A 59 4.33 4.29 -21.77
N SER A 60 4.99 3.80 -20.71
CA SER A 60 5.59 2.47 -20.70
C SER A 60 4.54 1.36 -20.85
N LEU A 61 3.39 1.48 -20.17
CA LEU A 61 2.30 0.52 -20.31
C LEU A 61 1.70 0.55 -21.72
N THR A 62 1.55 1.74 -22.30
CA THR A 62 1.09 1.93 -23.69
C THR A 62 2.06 1.31 -24.68
N TRP A 63 3.38 1.55 -24.50
CA TRP A 63 4.43 0.97 -25.35
C TRP A 63 4.43 -0.57 -25.30
N LEU A 64 4.15 -1.16 -24.13
CA LEU A 64 3.98 -2.62 -23.97
C LEU A 64 2.67 -3.16 -24.56
N GLY A 65 1.82 -2.31 -25.15
CA GLY A 65 0.51 -2.71 -25.70
C GLY A 65 -0.53 -3.06 -24.63
N ILE A 66 -0.29 -2.69 -23.36
CA ILE A 66 -1.20 -2.96 -22.25
C ILE A 66 -2.35 -1.94 -22.25
N LYS A 67 -3.57 -2.44 -22.43
CA LYS A 67 -4.80 -1.63 -22.42
C LYS A 67 -5.49 -1.73 -21.05
N LEU A 68 -5.87 -0.58 -20.49
CA LEU A 68 -6.59 -0.51 -19.22
C LEU A 68 -8.09 -0.70 -19.44
N ASP A 69 -8.74 -1.42 -18.54
CA ASP A 69 -10.19 -1.58 -18.52
C ASP A 69 -10.80 -0.69 -17.42
N GLY A 70 -11.11 0.55 -17.77
CA GLY A 70 -11.70 1.58 -16.89
C GLY A 70 -10.73 2.66 -16.48
N GLU A 71 -11.17 3.52 -15.57
CA GLU A 71 -10.42 4.69 -15.12
C GLU A 71 -9.22 4.34 -14.25
N ILE A 72 -8.20 5.20 -14.31
CA ILE A 72 -7.03 5.13 -13.43
C ILE A 72 -7.43 5.61 -12.04
N ILE A 73 -7.16 4.78 -11.04
CA ILE A 73 -7.39 5.13 -9.64
C ILE A 73 -6.12 5.75 -9.08
N TYR A 74 -6.23 6.96 -8.52
CA TYR A 74 -5.15 7.59 -7.76
C TYR A 74 -5.42 7.39 -6.26
N GLN A 75 -4.47 6.76 -5.56
CA GLN A 75 -4.65 6.39 -4.15
C GLN A 75 -4.79 7.64 -3.26
N SER A 76 -4.09 8.74 -3.58
CA SER A 76 -4.21 10.01 -2.86
C SER A 76 -5.62 10.59 -2.86
N LYS A 77 -6.41 10.37 -3.93
CA LYS A 77 -7.80 10.83 -4.03
C LYS A 77 -8.74 10.12 -3.07
N ASN A 78 -8.34 8.93 -2.57
CA ASN A 78 -9.12 8.14 -1.60
C ASN A 78 -8.72 8.39 -0.14
N TYR A 79 -7.95 9.44 0.15
CA TYR A 79 -7.43 9.71 1.49
C TYR A 79 -8.52 9.75 2.56
N LYS A 80 -9.67 10.37 2.27
CA LYS A 80 -10.80 10.44 3.22
C LYS A 80 -11.29 9.04 3.61
N ASN A 81 -11.53 8.17 2.64
CA ASN A 81 -11.98 6.80 2.88
C ASN A 81 -10.93 5.98 3.66
N HIS A 82 -9.64 6.19 3.36
CA HIS A 82 -8.55 5.53 4.10
C HIS A 82 -8.51 5.99 5.55
N LEU A 83 -8.70 7.29 5.81
CA LEU A 83 -8.73 7.84 7.16
C LEU A 83 -9.94 7.33 7.95
N GLU A 84 -11.11 7.27 7.34
CA GLU A 84 -12.32 6.70 7.95
C GLU A 84 -12.11 5.23 8.33
N ALA A 85 -11.56 4.43 7.43
CA ALA A 85 -11.25 3.02 7.70
C ALA A 85 -10.22 2.87 8.83
N ALA A 86 -9.16 3.69 8.84
CA ALA A 86 -8.16 3.69 9.90
C ALA A 86 -8.76 4.05 11.26
N ASN A 87 -9.64 5.06 11.31
CA ASN A 87 -10.34 5.44 12.54
C ASN A 87 -11.32 4.35 13.01
N ALA A 88 -11.99 3.67 12.09
CA ALA A 88 -12.84 2.53 12.43
C ALA A 88 -12.04 1.35 13.02
N LEU A 89 -10.82 1.11 12.54
CA LEU A 89 -9.92 0.12 13.14
C LEU A 89 -9.43 0.55 14.54
N LEU A 90 -9.14 1.84 14.73
CA LEU A 90 -8.79 2.38 16.05
C LEU A 90 -9.93 2.19 17.05
N SER A 91 -11.18 2.53 16.69
CA SER A 91 -12.34 2.39 17.57
C SER A 91 -12.61 0.94 17.96
N LYS A 92 -12.36 -0.01 17.04
CA LYS A 92 -12.46 -1.45 17.29
C LYS A 92 -11.27 -2.05 18.07
N GLY A 93 -10.25 -1.25 18.40
CA GLY A 93 -9.04 -1.72 19.05
C GLY A 93 -8.13 -2.61 18.17
N LEU A 94 -8.38 -2.66 16.86
CA LEU A 94 -7.60 -3.41 15.87
C LEU A 94 -6.41 -2.63 15.33
N ALA A 95 -6.31 -1.34 15.67
CA ALA A 95 -5.18 -0.47 15.39
C ALA A 95 -4.82 0.36 16.64
N TYR A 96 -3.68 1.04 16.61
CA TYR A 96 -3.22 1.90 17.69
C TYR A 96 -2.48 3.12 17.13
N LYS A 97 -2.42 4.20 17.91
CA LYS A 97 -1.62 5.39 17.60
C LYS A 97 -0.17 5.14 18.03
N CYS A 98 0.76 5.29 17.11
CA CYS A 98 2.19 5.13 17.36
C CYS A 98 2.89 6.48 17.27
N TYR A 99 3.56 6.89 18.35
CA TYR A 99 4.20 8.18 18.48
C TYR A 99 5.73 8.13 18.31
N HIS A 100 6.27 7.00 17.85
CA HIS A 100 7.69 6.89 17.52
C HIS A 100 8.01 7.69 16.26
N ASP A 101 9.11 8.42 16.28
CA ASP A 101 9.65 9.09 15.11
C ASP A 101 10.39 8.10 14.18
N ARG A 102 10.72 8.60 12.99
CA ARG A 102 11.38 7.78 11.97
C ARG A 102 12.79 7.34 12.38
N GLU A 103 13.51 8.18 13.12
CA GLU A 103 14.87 7.87 13.57
C GLU A 103 14.87 6.72 14.57
N TYR A 104 13.98 6.77 15.56
CA TYR A 104 13.78 5.69 16.52
C TYR A 104 13.44 4.37 15.83
N LEU A 105 12.51 4.40 14.88
CA LEU A 105 12.11 3.20 14.13
C LEU A 105 13.25 2.62 13.30
N ASN A 106 14.05 3.45 12.65
CA ASN A 106 15.21 3.01 11.89
C ASN A 106 16.26 2.31 12.80
N LYS A 107 16.52 2.86 13.99
CA LYS A 107 17.41 2.22 14.99
C LYS A 107 16.89 0.84 15.41
N GLN A 108 15.57 0.70 15.61
CA GLN A 108 14.97 -0.60 15.97
C GLN A 108 15.04 -1.62 14.82
N HIS A 109 14.92 -1.20 13.55
CA HIS A 109 15.07 -2.09 12.40
C HIS A 109 16.49 -2.65 12.25
N LEU A 110 17.52 -1.88 12.64
CA LEU A 110 18.92 -2.35 12.64
C LEU A 110 19.17 -3.46 13.68
N ASN A 111 18.39 -3.54 14.74
CA ASN A 111 18.53 -4.50 15.83
C ASN A 111 17.93 -5.90 15.53
N LYS A 112 17.72 -6.26 14.25
CA LYS A 112 17.34 -7.61 13.74
C LYS A 112 16.27 -8.39 14.52
N GLY A 113 15.37 -7.72 15.25
CA GLY A 113 14.29 -8.34 16.02
C GLY A 113 12.89 -7.92 15.56
N LYS A 114 11.88 -8.66 16.01
CA LYS A 114 10.49 -8.23 15.87
C LYS A 114 10.29 -7.02 16.79
N PHE A 115 10.15 -5.83 16.20
CA PHE A 115 9.83 -4.63 16.97
C PHE A 115 8.35 -4.61 17.35
N ILE A 116 8.06 -4.66 18.64
CA ILE A 116 6.73 -4.49 19.19
C ILE A 116 6.70 -3.13 19.90
N SER A 117 5.93 -2.20 19.35
CA SER A 117 5.80 -0.87 19.93
C SER A 117 5.08 -0.92 21.28
N GLU A 118 5.60 -0.23 22.29
CA GLU A 118 4.94 -0.02 23.58
C GLU A 118 3.57 0.65 23.46
N TRP A 119 3.35 1.48 22.43
CA TRP A 119 2.08 2.14 22.14
C TRP A 119 0.95 1.17 21.75
N ARG A 120 1.30 -0.05 21.41
CA ARG A 120 0.32 -1.06 21.03
C ARG A 120 -0.72 -1.34 22.11
N GLU A 121 -0.32 -1.33 23.38
CA GLU A 121 -1.20 -1.65 24.50
C GLU A 121 -1.57 -0.43 25.35
N LYS A 122 -0.92 0.72 25.14
CA LYS A 122 -1.24 1.97 25.83
C LYS A 122 -2.51 2.61 25.24
N ARG A 123 -3.64 2.46 25.91
CA ARG A 123 -4.93 3.03 25.46
C ARG A 123 -5.18 4.45 25.95
N ASN A 124 -4.72 4.79 27.15
CA ASN A 124 -5.10 6.02 27.86
C ASN A 124 -3.98 7.05 28.03
N ASP A 125 -2.75 6.69 27.68
CA ASP A 125 -1.57 7.54 27.91
C ASP A 125 -1.07 8.11 26.57
N THR A 126 -1.96 8.86 25.89
CA THR A 126 -1.64 9.45 24.59
C THR A 126 -1.06 10.84 24.75
N PRO A 127 0.16 11.13 24.24
CA PRO A 127 0.74 12.46 24.27
C PRO A 127 -0.18 13.47 23.61
N LYS A 128 -0.47 14.57 24.31
CA LYS A 128 -1.20 15.71 23.72
C LYS A 128 -0.25 16.43 22.74
N ASN A 129 -0.76 16.79 21.56
CA ASN A 129 -0.06 17.58 20.55
C ASN A 129 1.22 16.95 19.96
N ARG A 130 1.37 15.63 19.99
CA ARG A 130 2.46 14.92 19.32
C ARG A 130 1.96 14.25 18.02
N PRO A 131 2.68 14.38 16.90
CA PRO A 131 2.32 13.68 15.68
C PRO A 131 2.39 12.16 15.88
N TYR A 132 1.48 11.44 15.23
CA TYR A 132 1.41 9.98 15.30
C TYR A 132 1.08 9.37 13.94
N CYS A 133 1.41 8.11 13.79
CA CYS A 133 0.86 7.28 12.72
C CYS A 133 -0.07 6.20 13.29
N ILE A 134 -1.04 5.76 12.50
CA ILE A 134 -1.92 4.65 12.86
C ILE A 134 -1.30 3.34 12.37
N ARG A 135 -1.14 2.38 13.27
CA ARG A 135 -0.60 1.05 12.97
C ARG A 135 -1.62 -0.04 13.27
N ILE A 136 -1.74 -0.99 12.36
CA ILE A 136 -2.59 -2.18 12.56
C ILE A 136 -1.95 -3.09 13.63
N LYS A 137 -2.78 -3.67 14.48
CA LYS A 137 -2.38 -4.72 15.43
C LYS A 137 -2.27 -6.06 14.71
N ALA A 138 -1.09 -6.36 14.17
CA ALA A 138 -0.83 -7.69 13.62
C ALA A 138 -0.86 -8.74 14.75
N PRO A 139 -1.31 -9.98 14.51
CA PRO A 139 -1.22 -11.07 15.48
C PRO A 139 0.22 -11.29 15.94
N LEU A 140 0.43 -11.51 17.25
CA LEU A 140 1.75 -11.76 17.82
C LEU A 140 2.13 -13.24 17.78
N ASN A 141 1.14 -14.13 17.71
CA ASN A 141 1.34 -15.57 17.71
C ASN A 141 1.70 -16.07 16.32
N ASN A 142 2.76 -16.85 16.20
CA ASN A 142 3.24 -17.44 14.94
C ASN A 142 2.28 -18.51 14.34
N SER A 143 1.15 -18.79 14.96
CA SER A 143 0.23 -19.87 14.60
C SER A 143 -0.86 -19.47 13.57
N GLN A 144 -0.92 -18.24 13.12
CA GLN A 144 -1.80 -17.87 12.00
C GLN A 144 -1.00 -17.89 10.71
N ILE A 145 -0.91 -19.06 10.10
CA ILE A 145 -0.54 -19.20 8.69
C ILE A 145 -1.71 -18.68 7.89
N LEU A 146 -1.54 -17.53 7.24
CA LEU A 146 -2.44 -17.10 6.19
C LEU A 146 -2.18 -18.02 4.98
N GLU A 147 -2.98 -19.07 4.82
CA GLU A 147 -3.02 -19.82 3.57
C GLU A 147 -3.58 -18.91 2.48
N VAL A 148 -2.71 -18.36 1.67
CA VAL A 148 -3.10 -17.75 0.40
C VAL A 148 -3.20 -18.89 -0.60
N LYS A 149 -4.41 -19.38 -0.86
CA LYS A 149 -4.66 -20.25 -2.02
C LYS A 149 -4.53 -19.40 -3.30
N ILE A 150 -3.47 -19.63 -4.05
CA ILE A 150 -3.24 -19.08 -5.38
C ILE A 150 -4.02 -19.88 -6.41
#